data_f191a9224fedf5a851b6b0d07902011f
#
_entry.id   f191a9224fedf5a851b6b0d07902011f
#
_cell.length_a   1.000
_cell.length_b   1.000
_cell.length_c   1.000
_cell.angle_alpha   90.00
_cell.angle_beta   90.00
_cell.angle_gamma   90.00
#
_symmetry.space_group_name_H-M   'P 1'
#
loop_
_entity.id
_entity.type
_entity.pdbx_description
1 polymer ?
#
loop_
_entity_poly.entity_id
_entity_poly.type
_entity_poly.pdbx_seq_one_letter_code
_entity_poly.pdbx_strand_id
1 'polypeptide(L)'
;AGAGQGEVGVAPPSPARGMVYVWPMAAAETPAETFKRALANAARALAEQAELEVHFGSDGPRLSNGVLTLPHPPRDPGAPESATLRGQADRLALRLANHDERLNARLRPVDQTAAEVFDAVEQARVEAVGARELKGVRNNLNAALLTRLEKSGALRAEAERVPVAEAAALLVRERLTGEAAPDGAKTMLD
;
A
#
# COMPACT_ATOMS: atom_id res chain seq x y z
N ALA A 1 -1.23 4.13 -60.01
CA ALA A 1 -2.67 4.34 -59.92
C ALA A 1 -3.21 3.49 -58.76
N GLY A 2 -3.53 4.10 -57.65
CA GLY A 2 -4.13 3.46 -56.48
C GLY A 2 -4.89 4.54 -55.72
N ALA A 3 -6.21 4.60 -55.99
CA ALA A 3 -7.12 5.54 -55.37
C ALA A 3 -7.33 5.21 -53.89
N GLY A 4 -7.01 6.15 -53.03
CA GLY A 4 -7.41 6.13 -51.61
C GLY A 4 -8.90 6.43 -51.51
N GLN A 5 -9.67 5.49 -51.01
CA GLN A 5 -11.06 5.73 -50.64
C GLN A 5 -11.06 6.43 -49.25
N GLY A 6 -11.40 7.72 -49.27
CA GLY A 6 -11.69 8.46 -48.02
C GLY A 6 -13.03 7.99 -47.46
N GLU A 7 -13.04 7.47 -46.28
CA GLU A 7 -14.26 7.27 -45.49
C GLU A 7 -14.89 8.64 -45.20
N VAL A 8 -16.01 8.87 -45.85
CA VAL A 8 -16.88 10.01 -45.57
C VAL A 8 -17.60 9.72 -44.26
N GLY A 9 -17.14 10.35 -43.17
CA GLY A 9 -17.82 10.30 -41.88
C GLY A 9 -19.26 10.80 -42.01
N VAL A 10 -20.23 9.91 -41.99
CA VAL A 10 -21.65 10.24 -41.98
C VAL A 10 -21.96 10.89 -40.61
N ALA A 11 -22.26 12.17 -40.60
CA ALA A 11 -22.75 12.85 -39.43
C ALA A 11 -24.06 12.19 -38.94
N PRO A 12 -24.26 11.99 -37.67
CA PRO A 12 -25.48 11.41 -37.15
C PRO A 12 -26.68 12.33 -37.50
N PRO A 13 -27.86 11.73 -37.80
CA PRO A 13 -29.05 12.50 -38.17
C PRO A 13 -29.46 13.45 -37.05
N SER A 14 -29.83 14.69 -37.40
CA SER A 14 -30.36 15.67 -36.45
C SER A 14 -31.62 15.13 -35.80
N PRO A 15 -31.77 15.25 -34.46
CA PRO A 15 -32.93 14.75 -33.75
C PRO A 15 -34.19 15.50 -34.19
N ALA A 16 -35.28 14.74 -34.41
CA ALA A 16 -36.60 15.28 -34.65
C ALA A 16 -37.02 16.15 -33.42
N ARG A 17 -37.70 17.27 -33.66
CA ARG A 17 -38.18 18.17 -32.62
C ARG A 17 -38.97 17.41 -31.55
N GLY A 18 -38.47 17.39 -30.31
CA GLY A 18 -39.14 16.77 -29.16
C GLY A 18 -38.42 15.56 -28.56
N MET A 19 -37.34 15.07 -29.11
CA MET A 19 -36.58 13.95 -28.57
C MET A 19 -35.48 14.49 -27.67
N VAL A 20 -35.72 14.44 -26.35
CA VAL A 20 -34.68 14.71 -25.34
C VAL A 20 -33.80 13.47 -25.29
N TYR A 21 -32.62 13.55 -25.89
CA TYR A 21 -31.58 12.54 -25.63
C TYR A 21 -31.12 12.68 -24.19
N VAL A 22 -31.65 11.83 -23.32
CA VAL A 22 -31.06 11.62 -21.99
C VAL A 22 -29.82 10.77 -22.25
N TRP A 23 -28.67 11.42 -22.32
CA TRP A 23 -27.37 10.75 -22.29
C TRP A 23 -27.35 9.94 -20.98
N PRO A 24 -27.09 8.63 -21.00
CA PRO A 24 -26.94 7.89 -19.77
C PRO A 24 -25.80 8.53 -18.97
N MET A 25 -26.16 9.27 -17.91
CA MET A 25 -25.17 9.76 -16.97
C MET A 25 -24.44 8.53 -16.46
N ALA A 26 -23.12 8.50 -16.69
CA ALA A 26 -22.28 7.49 -16.07
C ALA A 26 -22.65 7.43 -14.58
N ALA A 27 -22.96 6.25 -14.07
CA ALA A 27 -23.33 6.10 -12.67
C ALA A 27 -22.22 6.74 -11.83
N ALA A 28 -22.61 7.63 -10.92
CA ALA A 28 -21.66 8.32 -10.07
C ALA A 28 -20.79 7.27 -9.35
N GLU A 29 -19.48 7.42 -9.48
CA GLU A 29 -18.52 6.53 -8.85
C GLU A 29 -18.77 6.51 -7.33
N THR A 30 -18.83 5.33 -6.73
CA THR A 30 -19.04 5.23 -5.30
C THR A 30 -17.84 5.75 -4.52
N PRO A 31 -17.98 6.24 -3.28
CA PRO A 31 -16.86 6.65 -2.44
C PRO A 31 -15.79 5.54 -2.30
N ALA A 32 -16.20 4.27 -2.24
CA ALA A 32 -15.31 3.14 -2.18
C ALA A 32 -14.49 2.95 -3.47
N GLU A 33 -15.10 3.13 -4.65
CA GLU A 33 -14.38 3.05 -5.93
C GLU A 33 -13.42 4.23 -6.11
N THR A 34 -13.83 5.43 -5.73
CA THR A 34 -12.94 6.61 -5.70
C THR A 34 -11.75 6.36 -4.79
N PHE A 35 -11.97 5.79 -3.61
CA PHE A 35 -10.90 5.43 -2.68
C PHE A 35 -9.94 4.38 -3.26
N LYS A 36 -10.45 3.30 -3.85
CA LYS A 36 -9.64 2.27 -4.51
C LYS A 36 -8.73 2.85 -5.58
N ARG A 37 -9.30 3.69 -6.44
CA ARG A 37 -8.56 4.35 -7.51
C ARG A 37 -7.46 5.27 -6.96
N ALA A 38 -7.78 6.09 -5.96
CA ALA A 38 -6.82 6.96 -5.32
C ALA A 38 -5.69 6.17 -4.64
N LEU A 39 -6.03 5.08 -3.94
CA LEU A 39 -5.06 4.20 -3.29
C LEU A 39 -4.15 3.50 -4.31
N ALA A 40 -4.71 2.99 -5.40
CA ALA A 40 -3.92 2.37 -6.47
C ALA A 40 -2.94 3.37 -7.11
N ASN A 41 -3.37 4.61 -7.35
CA ASN A 41 -2.50 5.64 -7.91
C ASN A 41 -1.39 6.05 -6.92
N ALA A 42 -1.71 6.16 -5.63
CA ALA A 42 -0.70 6.43 -4.60
C ALA A 42 0.33 5.30 -4.52
N ALA A 43 -0.12 4.03 -4.56
CA ALA A 43 0.78 2.88 -4.55
C ALA A 43 1.71 2.85 -5.78
N ARG A 44 1.21 3.15 -6.99
CA ARG A 44 2.03 3.28 -8.20
C ARG A 44 3.09 4.37 -8.07
N ALA A 45 2.70 5.53 -7.54
CA ALA A 45 3.61 6.65 -7.34
C ALA A 45 4.71 6.31 -6.33
N LEU A 46 4.36 5.70 -5.19
CA LEU A 46 5.31 5.28 -4.15
C LEU A 46 6.22 4.14 -4.59
N ALA A 47 5.72 3.23 -5.44
CA ALA A 47 6.49 2.12 -5.99
C ALA A 47 7.39 2.55 -7.15
N GLU A 48 7.25 3.79 -7.65
CA GLU A 48 7.91 4.28 -8.88
C GLU A 48 7.61 3.41 -10.10
N GLN A 49 6.41 2.80 -10.13
CA GLN A 49 5.96 1.87 -11.17
C GLN A 49 4.56 2.25 -11.67
N ALA A 50 4.49 2.99 -12.79
CA ALA A 50 3.22 3.46 -13.37
C ALA A 50 2.27 2.32 -13.73
N GLU A 51 2.82 1.19 -14.20
CA GLU A 51 2.08 0.01 -14.68
C GLU A 51 1.83 -1.04 -13.58
N LEU A 52 2.09 -0.71 -12.30
CA LEU A 52 1.85 -1.64 -11.20
C LEU A 52 0.37 -2.05 -11.18
N GLU A 53 0.11 -3.35 -11.31
CA GLU A 53 -1.24 -3.89 -11.14
C GLU A 53 -1.64 -3.90 -9.66
N VAL A 54 -2.82 -3.32 -9.37
CA VAL A 54 -3.37 -3.27 -8.02
C VAL A 54 -4.75 -3.89 -8.02
N HIS A 55 -4.89 -4.99 -7.30
CA HIS A 55 -6.15 -5.72 -7.14
C HIS A 55 -6.71 -5.56 -5.73
N PHE A 56 -8.04 -5.64 -5.62
CA PHE A 56 -8.75 -5.62 -4.34
C PHE A 56 -9.53 -6.93 -4.17
N GLY A 57 -9.35 -7.59 -3.03
CA GLY A 57 -9.96 -8.90 -2.77
C GLY A 57 -10.18 -9.17 -1.28
N SER A 58 -10.56 -10.40 -0.97
CA SER A 58 -10.74 -10.89 0.41
C SER A 58 -9.44 -11.26 1.10
N ASP A 59 -8.40 -11.49 0.32
CA ASP A 59 -7.09 -11.88 0.83
C ASP A 59 -6.38 -10.71 1.52
N GLY A 60 -5.45 -11.03 2.42
CA GLY A 60 -4.62 -10.01 3.06
C GLY A 60 -3.68 -9.28 2.08
N PRO A 61 -3.09 -8.16 2.51
CA PRO A 61 -2.19 -7.40 1.67
C PRO A 61 -0.97 -8.24 1.31
N ARG A 62 -0.68 -8.35 0.00
CA ARG A 62 0.48 -9.12 -0.51
C ARG A 62 0.99 -8.54 -1.81
N LEU A 63 2.25 -8.79 -2.07
CA LEU A 63 2.90 -8.54 -3.35
C LEU A 63 3.36 -9.89 -3.91
N SER A 64 2.91 -10.24 -5.10
CA SER A 64 3.26 -11.49 -5.76
C SER A 64 3.28 -11.30 -7.27
N ASN A 65 4.34 -11.75 -7.93
CA ASN A 65 4.50 -11.68 -9.38
C ASN A 65 4.26 -10.27 -9.97
N GLY A 66 4.66 -9.21 -9.25
CA GLY A 66 4.45 -7.83 -9.69
C GLY A 66 3.02 -7.30 -9.51
N VAL A 67 2.13 -8.08 -8.88
CA VAL A 67 0.76 -7.68 -8.58
C VAL A 67 0.62 -7.36 -7.10
N LEU A 68 0.12 -6.18 -6.80
CA LEU A 68 -0.23 -5.73 -5.46
C LEU A 68 -1.69 -6.09 -5.16
N THR A 69 -1.92 -7.02 -4.23
CA THR A 69 -3.26 -7.36 -3.76
C THR A 69 -3.52 -6.68 -2.42
N LEU A 70 -4.67 -6.02 -2.29
CA LEU A 70 -5.10 -5.30 -1.09
C LEU A 70 -6.50 -5.77 -0.67
N PRO A 71 -6.85 -5.72 0.62
CA PRO A 71 -8.22 -5.93 1.07
C PRO A 71 -9.18 -4.89 0.47
N HIS A 72 -10.45 -5.25 0.38
CA HIS A 72 -11.48 -4.27 0.03
C HIS A 72 -11.51 -3.14 1.05
N PRO A 73 -11.67 -1.87 0.60
CA PRO A 73 -11.79 -0.75 1.52
C PRO A 73 -13.09 -0.84 2.33
N PRO A 74 -13.14 -0.24 3.53
CA PRO A 74 -14.37 -0.07 4.27
C PRO A 74 -15.39 0.74 3.45
N ARG A 75 -16.67 0.63 3.82
CA ARG A 75 -17.74 1.40 3.16
C ARG A 75 -17.59 2.90 3.37
N ASP A 76 -17.09 3.28 4.54
CA ASP A 76 -16.74 4.66 4.88
C ASP A 76 -15.23 4.87 4.75
N PRO A 77 -14.76 5.60 3.72
CA PRO A 77 -13.35 5.91 3.55
C PRO A 77 -12.74 6.82 4.64
N GLY A 78 -13.58 7.45 5.47
CA GLY A 78 -13.16 8.23 6.64
C GLY A 78 -12.81 7.39 7.88
N ALA A 79 -13.19 6.11 7.90
CA ALA A 79 -12.96 5.23 9.03
C ALA A 79 -11.46 4.99 9.32
N PRO A 80 -11.07 4.70 10.59
CA PRO A 80 -9.69 4.41 10.98
C PRO A 80 -9.05 3.27 10.17
N GLU A 81 -9.84 2.28 9.76
CA GLU A 81 -9.43 1.16 8.93
C GLU A 81 -8.84 1.60 7.58
N SER A 82 -9.28 2.76 7.08
CA SER A 82 -8.73 3.34 5.85
C SER A 82 -7.27 3.77 6.00
N ALA A 83 -6.87 4.28 7.16
CA ALA A 83 -5.46 4.59 7.43
C ALA A 83 -4.61 3.31 7.47
N THR A 84 -5.12 2.25 8.10
CA THR A 84 -4.50 0.93 8.10
C THR A 84 -4.34 0.38 6.68
N LEU A 85 -5.37 0.46 5.85
CA LEU A 85 -5.33 -0.02 4.46
C LEU A 85 -4.34 0.79 3.61
N ARG A 86 -4.29 2.12 3.77
CA ARG A 86 -3.27 2.97 3.14
C ARG A 86 -1.88 2.54 3.57
N GLY A 87 -1.64 2.35 4.86
CA GLY A 87 -0.33 1.91 5.37
C GLY A 87 0.09 0.53 4.88
N GLN A 88 -0.85 -0.39 4.67
CA GLN A 88 -0.58 -1.69 4.06
C GLN A 88 -0.14 -1.54 2.59
N ALA A 89 -0.80 -0.67 1.84
CA ALA A 89 -0.42 -0.36 0.45
C ALA A 89 0.93 0.35 0.39
N ASP A 90 1.12 1.39 1.22
CA ASP A 90 2.36 2.18 1.28
C ASP A 90 3.56 1.27 1.61
N ARG A 91 3.42 0.38 2.59
CA ARG A 91 4.44 -0.60 2.98
C ARG A 91 4.93 -1.45 1.82
N LEU A 92 4.00 -2.01 1.03
CA LEU A 92 4.32 -2.88 -0.10
C LEU A 92 4.87 -2.08 -1.29
N ALA A 93 4.35 -0.87 -1.54
CA ALA A 93 4.84 0.02 -2.57
C ALA A 93 6.27 0.49 -2.28
N LEU A 94 6.56 0.89 -1.04
CA LEU A 94 7.91 1.29 -0.63
C LEU A 94 8.91 0.12 -0.71
N ARG A 95 8.45 -1.12 -0.47
CA ARG A 95 9.30 -2.29 -0.68
C ARG A 95 9.68 -2.44 -2.15
N LEU A 96 8.73 -2.24 -3.09
CA LEU A 96 9.03 -2.27 -4.52
C LEU A 96 10.07 -1.23 -4.93
N ALA A 97 9.99 -0.01 -4.37
CA ALA A 97 10.90 1.08 -4.71
C ALA A 97 12.28 0.97 -4.06
N ASN A 98 12.37 0.44 -2.82
CA ASN A 98 13.56 0.59 -1.97
C ASN A 98 14.25 -0.74 -1.60
N HIS A 99 13.74 -1.88 -2.07
CA HIS A 99 14.29 -3.20 -1.75
C HIS A 99 15.05 -3.78 -2.94
N ASP A 100 16.27 -4.26 -2.69
CA ASP A 100 17.06 -5.00 -3.66
C ASP A 100 16.97 -6.50 -3.35
N GLU A 101 16.17 -7.22 -4.12
CA GLU A 101 15.93 -8.66 -3.95
C GLU A 101 17.23 -9.48 -4.07
N ARG A 102 18.12 -9.11 -5.01
CA ARG A 102 19.37 -9.86 -5.25
C ARG A 102 20.35 -9.66 -4.10
N LEU A 103 20.48 -8.43 -3.62
CA LEU A 103 21.32 -8.12 -2.47
C LEU A 103 20.77 -8.78 -1.21
N ASN A 104 19.47 -8.70 -1.00
CA ASN A 104 18.77 -9.31 0.12
C ASN A 104 19.00 -10.83 0.15
N ALA A 105 18.72 -11.53 -0.95
CA ALA A 105 18.91 -12.98 -1.05
C ALA A 105 20.37 -13.43 -0.76
N ARG A 106 21.35 -12.60 -1.12
CA ARG A 106 22.77 -12.88 -0.87
C ARG A 106 23.20 -12.66 0.57
N LEU A 107 22.57 -11.71 1.28
CA LEU A 107 22.93 -11.32 2.64
C LEU A 107 22.05 -11.99 3.70
N ARG A 108 20.90 -12.52 3.32
CA ARG A 108 19.94 -13.11 4.23
C ARG A 108 20.54 -14.31 4.94
N PRO A 109 20.51 -14.36 6.28
CA PRO A 109 21.02 -15.51 7.06
C PRO A 109 20.29 -16.81 6.74
N VAL A 110 20.99 -17.93 6.93
CA VAL A 110 20.41 -19.27 6.77
C VAL A 110 19.62 -19.69 8.00
N ASP A 111 20.05 -19.26 9.19
CA ASP A 111 19.32 -19.51 10.43
C ASP A 111 17.95 -18.83 10.39
N GLN A 112 16.90 -19.54 10.77
CA GLN A 112 15.52 -19.10 10.67
C GLN A 112 15.26 -17.83 11.51
N THR A 113 15.70 -17.83 12.76
CA THR A 113 15.48 -16.68 13.66
C THR A 113 16.24 -15.45 13.20
N ALA A 114 17.51 -15.62 12.79
CA ALA A 114 18.30 -14.53 12.23
C ALA A 114 17.70 -14.01 10.92
N ALA A 115 17.15 -14.88 10.09
CA ALA A 115 16.46 -14.50 8.86
C ALA A 115 15.19 -13.67 9.13
N GLU A 116 14.39 -14.05 10.14
CA GLU A 116 13.21 -13.29 10.54
C GLU A 116 13.57 -11.89 11.04
N VAL A 117 14.62 -11.76 11.84
CA VAL A 117 15.13 -10.46 12.29
C VAL A 117 15.64 -9.64 11.10
N PHE A 118 16.41 -10.26 10.21
CA PHE A 118 16.93 -9.61 9.00
C PHE A 118 15.80 -9.07 8.12
N ASP A 119 14.78 -9.88 7.84
CA ASP A 119 13.63 -9.49 7.01
C ASP A 119 12.82 -8.35 7.66
N ALA A 120 12.63 -8.39 8.99
CA ALA A 120 11.93 -7.35 9.73
C ALA A 120 12.69 -6.02 9.75
N VAL A 121 14.01 -6.07 9.95
CA VAL A 121 14.90 -4.90 9.90
C VAL A 121 14.95 -4.31 8.49
N GLU A 122 15.06 -5.13 7.45
CA GLU A 122 15.03 -4.67 6.07
C GLU A 122 13.70 -3.98 5.74
N GLN A 123 12.57 -4.54 6.19
CA GLN A 123 11.28 -3.90 6.01
C GLN A 123 11.22 -2.54 6.73
N ALA A 124 11.71 -2.44 7.95
CA ALA A 124 11.78 -1.18 8.69
C ALA A 124 12.67 -0.15 7.97
N ARG A 125 13.78 -0.59 7.37
CA ARG A 125 14.67 0.26 6.59
C ARG A 125 13.96 0.84 5.35
N VAL A 126 13.30 0.01 4.55
CA VAL A 126 12.64 0.48 3.32
C VAL A 126 11.49 1.44 3.64
N GLU A 127 10.75 1.20 4.73
CA GLU A 127 9.70 2.10 5.20
C GLU A 127 10.26 3.44 5.68
N ALA A 128 11.33 3.42 6.49
CA ALA A 128 11.95 4.63 7.01
C ALA A 128 12.56 5.49 5.90
N VAL A 129 13.27 4.88 4.95
CA VAL A 129 13.91 5.58 3.83
C VAL A 129 12.86 6.16 2.89
N GLY A 130 11.89 5.35 2.47
CA GLY A 130 10.89 5.75 1.48
C GLY A 130 9.87 6.76 2.02
N ALA A 131 9.62 6.78 3.33
CA ALA A 131 8.67 7.69 3.95
C ALA A 131 9.30 8.98 4.52
N ARG A 132 10.62 9.19 4.36
CA ARG A 132 11.37 10.26 5.04
C ARG A 132 10.71 11.64 4.90
N GLU A 133 10.31 12.01 3.69
CA GLU A 133 9.72 13.32 3.37
C GLU A 133 8.17 13.29 3.35
N LEU A 134 7.57 12.13 3.64
CA LEU A 134 6.14 11.89 3.41
C LEU A 134 5.38 11.68 4.72
N LYS A 135 5.08 12.77 5.45
CA LYS A 135 4.36 12.71 6.74
C LYS A 135 3.07 11.88 6.68
N GLY A 136 2.29 11.99 5.61
CA GLY A 136 1.05 11.21 5.44
C GLY A 136 1.33 9.71 5.36
N VAL A 137 2.37 9.32 4.64
CA VAL A 137 2.81 7.92 4.53
C VAL A 137 3.28 7.40 5.89
N ARG A 138 4.07 8.17 6.65
CA ARG A 138 4.48 7.79 8.01
C ARG A 138 3.29 7.54 8.93
N ASN A 139 2.26 8.40 8.88
CA ASN A 139 1.05 8.21 9.68
C ASN A 139 0.29 6.92 9.28
N ASN A 140 0.19 6.64 8.00
CA ASN A 140 -0.43 5.42 7.49
C ASN A 140 0.35 4.17 7.91
N LEU A 141 1.68 4.18 7.79
CA LEU A 141 2.57 3.10 8.22
C LEU A 141 2.43 2.84 9.73
N ASN A 142 2.31 3.89 10.57
CA ASN A 142 2.04 3.76 12.00
C ASN A 142 0.73 3.06 12.27
N ALA A 143 -0.36 3.43 11.58
CA ALA A 143 -1.66 2.80 11.74
C ALA A 143 -1.61 1.30 11.35
N ALA A 144 -0.95 0.97 10.24
CA ALA A 144 -0.78 -0.42 9.80
C ALA A 144 0.09 -1.23 10.77
N LEU A 145 1.16 -0.64 11.29
CA LEU A 145 2.05 -1.26 12.28
C LEU A 145 1.28 -1.60 13.56
N LEU A 146 0.59 -0.64 14.16
CA LEU A 146 -0.19 -0.86 15.38
C LEU A 146 -1.26 -1.94 15.19
N THR A 147 -2.00 -1.88 14.08
CA THR A 147 -3.01 -2.91 13.75
C THR A 147 -2.38 -4.30 13.60
N ARG A 148 -1.19 -4.41 13.02
CA ARG A 148 -0.47 -5.68 12.88
C ARG A 148 0.00 -6.23 14.22
N LEU A 149 0.61 -5.39 15.05
CA LEU A 149 1.10 -5.75 16.39
C LEU A 149 -0.06 -6.13 17.32
N GLU A 150 -1.20 -5.47 17.20
CA GLU A 150 -2.39 -5.83 17.96
C GLU A 150 -2.94 -7.20 17.54
N LYS A 151 -3.06 -7.45 16.24
CA LYS A 151 -3.53 -8.74 15.70
C LYS A 151 -2.62 -9.91 16.05
N SER A 152 -1.31 -9.69 16.08
CA SER A 152 -0.34 -10.71 16.50
C SER A 152 -0.30 -10.92 18.01
N GLY A 153 -0.93 -10.05 18.82
CA GLY A 153 -0.86 -10.07 20.26
C GLY A 153 0.43 -9.48 20.84
N ALA A 154 1.34 -8.98 20.01
CA ALA A 154 2.64 -8.47 20.44
C ALA A 154 2.53 -7.26 21.39
N LEU A 155 1.50 -6.41 21.22
CA LEU A 155 1.26 -5.27 22.11
C LEU A 155 0.85 -5.67 23.55
N ARG A 156 0.42 -6.92 23.75
CA ARG A 156 -0.02 -7.45 25.05
C ARG A 156 0.98 -8.44 25.63
N ALA A 157 2.05 -8.72 24.89
CA ALA A 157 3.09 -9.63 25.35
C ALA A 157 3.87 -8.98 26.50
N GLU A 158 4.22 -9.79 27.51
CA GLU A 158 5.23 -9.40 28.49
C GLU A 158 6.56 -9.18 27.77
N ALA A 159 7.42 -8.29 28.28
CA ALA A 159 8.68 -7.89 27.64
C ALA A 159 9.54 -9.11 27.21
N GLU A 160 9.55 -10.17 28.01
CA GLU A 160 10.28 -11.40 27.69
C GLU A 160 9.71 -12.23 26.54
N ARG A 161 8.49 -11.93 26.10
CA ARG A 161 7.76 -12.64 25.03
C ARG A 161 7.59 -11.80 23.77
N VAL A 162 8.12 -10.59 23.74
CA VAL A 162 8.11 -9.75 22.54
C VAL A 162 8.97 -10.43 21.48
N PRO A 163 8.44 -10.64 20.25
CA PRO A 163 9.26 -11.22 19.18
C PRO A 163 10.48 -10.35 18.90
N VAL A 164 11.67 -10.92 18.96
CA VAL A 164 12.94 -10.20 18.75
C VAL A 164 12.97 -9.46 17.42
N ALA A 165 12.38 -10.04 16.38
CA ALA A 165 12.27 -9.41 15.06
C ALA A 165 11.46 -8.10 15.09
N GLU A 166 10.37 -8.06 15.85
CA GLU A 166 9.55 -6.85 15.99
C GLU A 166 10.27 -5.77 16.80
N ALA A 167 10.90 -6.14 17.93
CA ALA A 167 11.68 -5.19 18.73
C ALA A 167 12.85 -4.61 17.92
N ALA A 168 13.59 -5.44 17.19
CA ALA A 168 14.69 -5.01 16.34
C ALA A 168 14.20 -4.05 15.24
N ALA A 169 13.07 -4.35 14.58
CA ALA A 169 12.48 -3.49 13.55
C ALA A 169 12.07 -2.12 14.12
N LEU A 170 11.48 -2.09 15.31
CA LEU A 170 11.11 -0.82 16.01
C LEU A 170 12.34 0.02 16.33
N LEU A 171 13.40 -0.58 16.90
CA LEU A 171 14.66 0.12 17.21
C LEU A 171 15.32 0.70 15.96
N VAL A 172 15.39 -0.09 14.88
CA VAL A 172 15.95 0.38 13.60
C VAL A 172 15.12 1.53 13.04
N ARG A 173 13.79 1.42 13.09
CA ARG A 173 12.89 2.48 12.67
C ARG A 173 13.14 3.77 13.45
N GLU A 174 13.18 3.72 14.80
CA GLU A 174 13.49 4.89 15.62
C GLU A 174 14.85 5.50 15.25
N ARG A 175 15.86 4.66 15.07
CA ARG A 175 17.20 5.12 14.71
C ARG A 175 17.25 5.82 13.35
N LEU A 176 16.51 5.31 12.36
CA LEU A 176 16.53 5.85 11.00
C LEU A 176 15.65 7.08 10.82
N THR A 177 14.53 7.15 11.54
CA THR A 177 13.57 8.26 11.43
C THR A 177 13.83 9.38 12.44
N GLY A 178 14.47 9.09 13.55
CA GLY A 178 14.56 9.98 14.70
C GLY A 178 13.23 10.15 15.46
N GLU A 179 12.21 9.39 15.10
CA GLU A 179 10.88 9.42 15.71
C GLU A 179 10.71 8.22 16.64
N ALA A 180 10.24 8.43 17.85
CA ALA A 180 9.93 7.36 18.79
C ALA A 180 8.87 6.40 18.21
N ALA A 181 8.89 5.14 18.68
CA ALA A 181 7.83 4.18 18.35
C ALA A 181 6.45 4.76 18.67
N PRO A 182 5.40 4.38 17.93
CA PRO A 182 4.04 4.78 18.26
C PRO A 182 3.68 4.39 19.69
N ASP A 183 2.92 5.23 20.40
CA ASP A 183 2.63 5.07 21.82
C ASP A 183 2.18 3.65 22.21
N GLY A 184 1.38 3.00 21.37
CA GLY A 184 0.96 1.61 21.59
C GLY A 184 2.07 0.56 21.48
N ALA A 185 3.23 0.89 20.91
CA ALA A 185 4.35 -0.03 20.70
C ALA A 185 5.58 0.29 21.57
N LYS A 186 5.58 1.39 22.32
CA LYS A 186 6.72 1.81 23.16
C LYS A 186 7.09 0.76 24.21
N THR A 187 6.10 0.14 24.84
CA THR A 187 6.31 -0.89 25.87
C THR A 187 7.00 -2.16 25.35
N MET A 188 7.14 -2.30 24.04
CA MET A 188 7.89 -3.42 23.44
C MET A 188 9.40 -3.17 23.47
N LEU A 189 9.84 -1.96 23.79
CA LEU A 189 11.25 -1.54 23.82
C LEU A 189 11.77 -1.30 25.25
N ASP A 190 10.89 -1.31 26.27
CA ASP A 190 11.20 -1.19 27.68
C ASP A 190 11.56 -2.56 28.27
#